data_73e0b103b54e60d747bc1991f8c3bbe7
#
_entry.id   73e0b103b54e60d747bc1991f8c3bbe7
#
_cell.length_a   1.000
_cell.length_b   1.000
_cell.length_c   1.000
_cell.angle_alpha   90.00
_cell.angle_beta   90.00
_cell.angle_gamma   90.00
#
_symmetry.space_group_name_H-M   'P 1'
#
loop_
_entity.id
_entity.type
_entity.pdbx_description
1 polymer ?
#
loop_
_entity_poly.entity_id
_entity_poly.type
_entity_poly.pdbx_seq_one_letter_code
_entity_poly.pdbx_strand_id
1 'polypeptide(L)'
;MKLRYMIIGAGGVGGPVGAYLSKSGADTTLIARGKHLAVLQEHGLTLVSGENERESIPVKAIDMDGFLAAREQGAPAPDVIFVCVKGYSLADTVPFIRKAAGKDTVVIPVLNIYGTGRTLQAELPELLVTDGCIYISANRIAPGVIQKHGAICRIVYGLPSHKIDHPVLQQVETDLKNAGIDPAYS
;
A
#
# COMPACT_ATOMS: atom_id res chain seq x y z
N MET A 1 8.14 -17.03 1.95
CA MET A 1 8.13 -16.13 3.14
C MET A 1 6.76 -15.45 3.20
N LYS A 2 6.13 -15.33 4.35
CA LYS A 2 4.85 -14.61 4.46
C LYS A 2 5.13 -13.17 4.91
N LEU A 3 4.89 -12.21 4.03
CA LEU A 3 5.11 -10.79 4.29
C LEU A 3 3.88 -10.14 4.92
N ARG A 4 4.13 -9.14 5.78
CA ARG A 4 3.13 -8.24 6.35
C ARG A 4 3.17 -6.92 5.58
N TYR A 5 2.06 -6.60 4.94
CA TYR A 5 1.90 -5.40 4.13
C TYR A 5 1.19 -4.30 4.90
N MET A 6 1.66 -3.09 4.77
CA MET A 6 0.96 -1.88 5.18
C MET A 6 0.70 -1.00 3.96
N ILE A 7 -0.53 -0.55 3.79
CA ILE A 7 -0.92 0.36 2.71
C ILE A 7 -1.25 1.72 3.33
N ILE A 8 -0.39 2.70 3.14
CA ILE A 8 -0.64 4.06 3.62
C ILE A 8 -1.45 4.82 2.58
N GLY A 9 -2.71 5.11 2.91
CA GLY A 9 -3.66 5.76 2.02
C GLY A 9 -4.58 4.78 1.30
N ALA A 10 -5.75 4.50 1.88
CA ALA A 10 -6.78 3.59 1.35
C ALA A 10 -7.72 4.26 0.33
N GLY A 11 -7.19 5.14 -0.53
CA GLY A 11 -7.93 5.83 -1.58
C GLY A 11 -8.02 5.05 -2.89
N GLY A 12 -8.18 5.77 -4.02
CA GLY A 12 -8.32 5.17 -5.35
C GLY A 12 -7.12 4.32 -5.79
N VAL A 13 -5.94 4.57 -5.24
CA VAL A 13 -4.72 3.78 -5.49
C VAL A 13 -4.57 2.67 -4.46
N GLY A 14 -4.38 3.03 -3.20
CA GLY A 14 -4.06 2.06 -2.16
C GLY A 14 -5.24 1.17 -1.76
N GLY A 15 -6.48 1.62 -1.93
CA GLY A 15 -7.65 0.80 -1.67
C GLY A 15 -7.68 -0.47 -2.53
N PRO A 16 -7.63 -0.38 -3.87
CA PRO A 16 -7.57 -1.55 -4.73
C PRO A 16 -6.35 -2.44 -4.45
N VAL A 17 -5.16 -1.86 -4.28
CA VAL A 17 -3.94 -2.62 -3.97
C VAL A 17 -4.11 -3.42 -2.68
N GLY A 18 -4.57 -2.77 -1.60
CA GLY A 18 -4.81 -3.43 -0.32
C GLY A 18 -5.92 -4.47 -0.38
N ALA A 19 -7.00 -4.20 -1.13
CA ALA A 19 -8.09 -5.15 -1.30
C ALA A 19 -7.65 -6.41 -2.06
N TYR A 20 -6.93 -6.27 -3.16
CA TYR A 20 -6.42 -7.41 -3.94
C TYR A 20 -5.43 -8.25 -3.13
N LEU A 21 -4.50 -7.63 -2.43
CA LEU A 21 -3.58 -8.33 -1.52
C LEU A 21 -4.33 -9.05 -0.39
N SER A 22 -5.33 -8.41 0.23
CA SER A 22 -6.16 -9.05 1.26
C SER A 22 -6.94 -10.24 0.70
N LYS A 23 -7.53 -10.10 -0.49
CA LYS A 23 -8.28 -11.17 -1.17
C LYS A 23 -7.39 -12.37 -1.52
N SER A 24 -6.13 -12.15 -1.87
CA SER A 24 -5.16 -13.22 -2.13
C SER A 24 -4.65 -13.95 -0.87
N GLY A 25 -5.04 -13.49 0.32
CA GLY A 25 -4.61 -14.06 1.60
C GLY A 25 -3.32 -13.49 2.16
N ALA A 26 -2.78 -12.43 1.56
CA ALA A 26 -1.64 -11.71 2.12
C ALA A 26 -2.05 -10.96 3.40
N ASP A 27 -1.15 -10.94 4.40
CA ASP A 27 -1.37 -10.20 5.65
C ASP A 27 -1.23 -8.70 5.39
N THR A 28 -2.36 -8.04 5.17
CA THR A 28 -2.41 -6.66 4.69
C THR A 28 -3.24 -5.78 5.61
N THR A 29 -2.68 -4.64 6.02
CA THR A 29 -3.36 -3.62 6.83
C THR A 29 -3.40 -2.31 6.07
N LEU A 30 -4.59 -1.74 5.92
CA LEU A 30 -4.82 -0.44 5.28
C LEU A 30 -4.83 0.65 6.33
N ILE A 31 -4.07 1.72 6.11
CA ILE A 31 -4.12 2.92 6.94
C ILE A 31 -5.14 3.89 6.35
N ALA A 32 -6.19 4.15 7.10
CA ALA A 32 -7.30 5.02 6.72
C ALA A 32 -7.74 5.90 7.89
N ARG A 33 -8.68 6.81 7.66
CA ARG A 33 -9.18 7.73 8.69
C ARG A 33 -10.67 8.08 8.51
N GLY A 34 -11.27 8.57 9.59
CA GLY A 34 -12.61 9.11 9.59
C GLY A 34 -13.69 8.12 9.12
N LYS A 35 -14.71 8.61 8.42
CA LYS A 35 -15.82 7.78 7.94
C LYS A 35 -15.38 6.66 7.02
N HIS A 36 -14.30 6.88 6.23
CA HIS A 36 -13.77 5.84 5.35
C HIS A 36 -13.24 4.65 6.17
N LEU A 37 -12.45 4.91 7.21
CA LEU A 37 -11.97 3.88 8.12
C LEU A 37 -13.12 3.10 8.77
N ALA A 38 -14.13 3.78 9.31
CA ALA A 38 -15.26 3.14 9.96
C ALA A 38 -15.96 2.13 9.01
N VAL A 39 -16.21 2.54 7.76
CA VAL A 39 -16.85 1.65 6.78
C VAL A 39 -15.92 0.48 6.40
N LEU A 40 -14.61 0.72 6.24
CA LEU A 40 -13.66 -0.37 5.95
C LEU A 40 -13.63 -1.42 7.07
N GLN A 41 -13.71 -0.99 8.33
CA GLN A 41 -13.71 -1.89 9.48
C GLN A 41 -15.02 -2.69 9.60
N GLU A 42 -16.14 -2.07 9.29
CA GLU A 42 -17.47 -2.69 9.45
C GLU A 42 -17.87 -3.54 8.24
N HIS A 43 -17.59 -3.07 7.03
CA HIS A 43 -18.11 -3.66 5.78
C HIS A 43 -17.04 -4.10 4.79
N GLY A 44 -15.75 -3.86 5.08
CA GLY A 44 -14.67 -4.06 4.12
C GLY A 44 -14.63 -2.97 3.04
N LEU A 45 -13.88 -3.24 1.98
CA LEU A 45 -13.76 -2.34 0.84
C LEU A 45 -14.59 -2.87 -0.33
N THR A 46 -15.48 -2.04 -0.85
CA THR A 46 -16.27 -2.35 -2.05
C THR A 46 -15.58 -1.80 -3.28
N LEU A 47 -15.20 -2.70 -4.18
CA LEU A 47 -14.75 -2.35 -5.54
C LEU A 47 -15.95 -2.38 -6.48
N VAL A 48 -16.09 -1.31 -7.26
CA VAL A 48 -17.08 -1.20 -8.33
C VAL A 48 -16.34 -1.22 -9.66
N SER A 49 -16.67 -2.17 -10.53
CA SER A 49 -16.12 -2.32 -11.88
C SER A 49 -17.27 -2.31 -12.87
N GLY A 50 -17.14 -1.53 -13.97
CA GLY A 50 -18.23 -1.41 -14.93
C GLY A 50 -19.49 -0.76 -14.35
N GLU A 51 -20.65 -1.08 -14.94
CA GLU A 51 -21.91 -0.45 -14.55
C GLU A 51 -22.59 -1.09 -13.34
N ASN A 52 -22.40 -2.40 -13.11
CA ASN A 52 -23.12 -3.16 -12.09
C ASN A 52 -22.28 -4.16 -11.29
N GLU A 53 -21.00 -4.29 -11.57
CA GLU A 53 -20.15 -5.24 -10.85
C GLU A 53 -19.65 -4.60 -9.54
N ARG A 54 -20.12 -5.15 -8.43
CA ARG A 54 -19.69 -4.74 -7.08
C ARG A 54 -19.16 -5.95 -6.34
N GLU A 55 -17.97 -5.81 -5.79
CA GLU A 55 -17.37 -6.83 -4.94
C GLU A 55 -16.97 -6.20 -3.59
N SER A 56 -17.46 -6.75 -2.50
CA SER A 56 -17.06 -6.36 -1.15
C SER A 56 -15.97 -7.31 -0.65
N ILE A 57 -14.81 -6.76 -0.32
CA ILE A 57 -13.63 -7.51 0.11
C ILE A 57 -13.34 -7.16 1.57
N PRO A 58 -13.33 -8.15 2.48
CA PRO A 58 -12.90 -7.94 3.84
C PRO A 58 -11.45 -7.44 3.88
N VAL A 59 -11.20 -6.36 4.63
CA VAL A 59 -9.87 -5.78 4.80
C VAL A 59 -9.61 -5.46 6.27
N LYS A 60 -8.37 -5.55 6.70
CA LYS A 60 -7.94 -4.99 7.99
C LYS A 60 -7.64 -3.50 7.77
N ALA A 61 -8.24 -2.64 8.56
CA ALA A 61 -8.00 -1.20 8.48
C ALA A 61 -7.89 -0.58 9.87
N ILE A 62 -6.99 0.38 10.01
CA ILE A 62 -6.71 1.09 11.25
C ILE A 62 -6.22 2.51 10.90
N ASP A 63 -6.30 3.46 11.83
CA ASP A 63 -5.65 4.75 11.67
C ASP A 63 -4.17 4.71 12.12
N MET A 64 -3.46 5.80 11.87
CA MET A 64 -2.04 5.90 12.21
C MET A 64 -1.80 5.77 13.72
N ASP A 65 -2.60 6.44 14.53
CA ASP A 65 -2.45 6.46 15.99
C ASP A 65 -2.72 5.07 16.58
N GLY A 66 -3.79 4.41 16.15
CA GLY A 66 -4.12 3.05 16.55
C GLY A 66 -3.04 2.04 16.14
N PHE A 67 -2.46 2.19 14.95
CA PHE A 67 -1.36 1.34 14.53
C PHE A 67 -0.12 1.54 15.40
N LEU A 68 0.27 2.79 15.71
CA LEU A 68 1.40 3.07 16.57
C LEU A 68 1.18 2.57 17.99
N ALA A 69 -0.03 2.73 18.54
CA ALA A 69 -0.38 2.17 19.84
C ALA A 69 -0.25 0.63 19.87
N ALA A 70 -0.67 -0.06 18.81
CA ALA A 70 -0.47 -1.50 18.69
C ALA A 70 1.03 -1.87 18.61
N ARG A 71 1.84 -1.08 17.91
CA ARG A 71 3.31 -1.27 17.86
C ARG A 71 3.94 -1.15 19.24
N GLU A 72 3.55 -0.17 20.03
CA GLU A 72 4.01 0.00 21.42
C GLU A 72 3.63 -1.19 22.31
N GLN A 73 2.53 -1.86 22.00
CA GLN A 73 2.09 -3.08 22.70
C GLN A 73 2.71 -4.36 22.14
N GLY A 74 3.68 -4.26 21.24
CA GLY A 74 4.43 -5.40 20.71
C GLY A 74 3.89 -6.00 19.40
N ALA A 75 2.93 -5.34 18.73
CA ALA A 75 2.54 -5.77 17.40
C ALA A 75 3.74 -5.75 16.43
N PRO A 76 3.85 -6.72 15.52
CA PRO A 76 4.99 -6.79 14.60
C PRO A 76 5.03 -5.60 13.64
N ALA A 77 6.24 -5.20 13.24
CA ALA A 77 6.43 -4.21 12.19
C ALA A 77 5.97 -4.76 10.83
N PRO A 78 5.54 -3.91 9.89
CA PRO A 78 5.32 -4.33 8.51
C PRO A 78 6.65 -4.70 7.86
N ASP A 79 6.65 -5.70 7.00
CA ASP A 79 7.80 -6.05 6.18
C ASP A 79 7.87 -5.15 4.94
N VAL A 80 6.71 -4.72 4.45
CA VAL A 80 6.56 -3.84 3.29
C VAL A 80 5.54 -2.75 3.55
N ILE A 81 5.90 -1.51 3.23
CA ILE A 81 5.01 -0.34 3.27
C ILE A 81 4.81 0.18 1.85
N PHE A 82 3.59 0.09 1.32
CA PHE A 82 3.20 0.82 0.12
C PHE A 82 2.70 2.22 0.50
N VAL A 83 3.32 3.26 -0.07
CA VAL A 83 2.88 4.65 0.13
C VAL A 83 2.01 5.07 -1.05
N CYS A 84 0.70 5.20 -0.80
CA CYS A 84 -0.34 5.43 -1.81
C CYS A 84 -1.10 6.76 -1.60
N VAL A 85 -0.48 7.70 -0.92
CA VAL A 85 -1.08 9.02 -0.66
C VAL A 85 -0.96 9.94 -1.88
N LYS A 86 -1.63 11.09 -1.84
CA LYS A 86 -1.39 12.16 -2.80
C LYS A 86 -0.07 12.88 -2.49
N GLY A 87 0.58 13.43 -3.51
CA GLY A 87 1.91 14.04 -3.37
C GLY A 87 2.00 15.10 -2.27
N TYR A 88 0.95 15.91 -2.08
CA TYR A 88 0.88 16.92 -1.03
C TYR A 88 0.84 16.36 0.41
N SER A 89 0.53 15.07 0.56
CA SER A 89 0.53 14.38 1.86
C SER A 89 1.75 13.50 2.08
N LEU A 90 2.70 13.47 1.16
CA LEU A 90 3.86 12.59 1.25
C LEU A 90 4.72 12.87 2.48
N ALA A 91 5.03 14.15 2.71
CA ALA A 91 5.86 14.57 3.84
C ALA A 91 5.22 14.20 5.20
N ASP A 92 3.90 14.26 5.30
CA ASP A 92 3.15 13.92 6.52
C ASP A 92 3.26 12.43 6.88
N THR A 93 3.61 11.56 5.91
CA THR A 93 3.77 10.11 6.16
C THR A 93 5.10 9.75 6.81
N VAL A 94 6.13 10.57 6.63
CA VAL A 94 7.51 10.27 7.08
C VAL A 94 7.60 10.02 8.60
N PRO A 95 7.07 10.88 9.48
CA PRO A 95 7.11 10.63 10.92
C PRO A 95 6.39 9.35 11.33
N PHE A 96 5.29 9.01 10.65
CA PHE A 96 4.55 7.78 10.88
C PHE A 96 5.36 6.56 10.43
N ILE A 97 5.91 6.57 9.21
CA ILE A 97 6.72 5.47 8.68
C ILE A 97 7.89 5.18 9.61
N ARG A 98 8.61 6.21 10.06
CA ARG A 98 9.76 6.08 10.95
C ARG A 98 9.44 5.36 12.26
N LYS A 99 8.23 5.58 12.81
CA LYS A 99 7.76 4.92 14.05
C LYS A 99 7.18 3.54 13.80
N ALA A 100 6.49 3.33 12.66
CA ALA A 100 5.81 2.10 12.33
C ALA A 100 6.76 1.01 11.84
N ALA A 101 7.79 1.38 11.08
CA ALA A 101 8.72 0.48 10.43
C ALA A 101 9.60 -0.29 11.43
N GLY A 102 10.05 -1.45 11.02
CA GLY A 102 11.17 -2.18 11.61
C GLY A 102 12.45 -1.93 10.80
N LYS A 103 13.58 -2.39 11.31
CA LYS A 103 14.90 -2.21 10.67
C LYS A 103 15.00 -2.78 9.24
N ASP A 104 14.23 -3.82 8.95
CA ASP A 104 14.26 -4.52 7.65
C ASP A 104 13.02 -4.20 6.80
N THR A 105 12.24 -3.19 7.18
CA THR A 105 11.05 -2.75 6.43
C THR A 105 11.47 -2.12 5.11
N VAL A 106 10.83 -2.54 4.03
CA VAL A 106 10.97 -1.95 2.69
C VAL A 106 9.83 -0.98 2.43
N VAL A 107 10.15 0.21 1.90
CA VAL A 107 9.15 1.24 1.56
C VAL A 107 9.06 1.36 0.03
N ILE A 108 7.86 1.19 -0.50
CA ILE A 108 7.57 1.24 -1.93
C ILE A 108 6.55 2.37 -2.18
N PRO A 109 6.99 3.57 -2.57
CA PRO A 109 6.07 4.62 -2.99
C PRO A 109 5.49 4.27 -4.36
N VAL A 110 4.19 4.42 -4.52
CA VAL A 110 3.48 4.18 -5.79
C VAL A 110 2.74 5.43 -6.26
N LEU A 111 3.40 6.57 -6.12
CA LEU A 111 2.92 7.86 -6.63
C LEU A 111 3.47 8.10 -8.04
N ASN A 112 2.62 8.64 -8.92
CA ASN A 112 3.04 9.01 -10.28
C ASN A 112 3.71 10.40 -10.29
N ILE A 113 4.72 10.56 -9.42
CA ILE A 113 5.53 11.77 -9.28
C ILE A 113 7.00 11.36 -9.34
N TYR A 114 7.74 11.94 -10.28
CA TYR A 114 9.16 11.66 -10.45
C TYR A 114 9.98 12.00 -9.19
N GLY A 115 10.87 11.11 -8.82
CA GLY A 115 11.81 11.31 -7.70
C GLY A 115 11.22 11.05 -6.30
N THR A 116 10.00 10.54 -6.20
CA THR A 116 9.34 10.25 -4.90
C THR A 116 10.17 9.30 -4.04
N GLY A 117 10.70 8.22 -4.61
CA GLY A 117 11.55 7.27 -3.90
C GLY A 117 12.80 7.92 -3.35
N ARG A 118 13.49 8.72 -4.16
CA ARG A 118 14.68 9.46 -3.75
C ARG A 118 14.39 10.48 -2.63
N THR A 119 13.26 11.17 -2.72
CA THR A 119 12.81 12.10 -1.66
C THR A 119 12.58 11.36 -0.35
N LEU A 120 11.84 10.25 -0.38
CA LEU A 120 11.60 9.44 0.82
C LEU A 120 12.88 8.79 1.35
N GLN A 121 13.79 8.33 0.49
CA GLN A 121 15.07 7.76 0.93
C GLN A 121 15.94 8.77 1.68
N ALA A 122 15.92 10.04 1.27
CA ALA A 122 16.63 11.10 1.97
C ALA A 122 16.06 11.35 3.39
N GLU A 123 14.75 11.22 3.55
CA GLU A 123 14.06 11.40 4.85
C GLU A 123 14.09 10.12 5.72
N LEU A 124 14.30 8.95 5.12
CA LEU A 124 14.29 7.64 5.79
C LEU A 124 15.60 6.89 5.46
N PRO A 125 16.77 7.43 5.82
CA PRO A 125 18.06 6.85 5.42
C PRO A 125 18.33 5.46 6.03
N GLU A 126 17.63 5.12 7.11
CA GLU A 126 17.72 3.85 7.81
C GLU A 126 16.91 2.70 7.16
N LEU A 127 16.04 3.02 6.21
CA LEU A 127 15.16 2.06 5.54
C LEU A 127 15.57 1.88 4.07
N LEU A 128 15.21 0.75 3.49
CA LEU A 128 15.30 0.55 2.06
C LEU A 128 14.06 1.16 1.39
N VAL A 129 14.25 2.21 0.60
CA VAL A 129 13.19 2.85 -0.17
C VAL A 129 13.44 2.63 -1.66
N THR A 130 12.42 2.13 -2.38
CA THR A 130 12.49 1.98 -3.84
C THR A 130 11.96 3.22 -4.54
N ASP A 131 12.23 3.36 -5.83
CA ASP A 131 11.35 4.12 -6.71
C ASP A 131 10.13 3.26 -7.07
N GLY A 132 9.00 3.90 -7.41
CA GLY A 132 7.82 3.17 -7.83
C GLY A 132 6.74 4.07 -8.43
N CYS A 133 5.92 3.44 -9.28
CA CYS A 133 4.74 4.07 -9.85
C CYS A 133 3.64 3.02 -10.06
N ILE A 134 2.42 3.50 -10.29
CA ILE A 134 1.27 2.65 -10.52
C ILE A 134 0.45 3.11 -11.72
N TYR A 135 0.00 2.15 -12.50
CA TYR A 135 -0.96 2.34 -13.59
C TYR A 135 -2.29 1.75 -13.16
N ILE A 136 -3.19 2.59 -12.71
CA ILE A 136 -4.56 2.26 -12.33
C ILE A 136 -5.43 3.49 -12.54
N SER A 137 -6.64 3.26 -13.04
CA SER A 137 -7.67 4.29 -13.10
C SER A 137 -8.73 3.96 -12.06
N ALA A 138 -8.71 4.63 -10.92
CA ALA A 138 -9.66 4.42 -9.85
C ALA A 138 -9.83 5.66 -8.98
N ASN A 139 -11.03 5.83 -8.43
CA ASN A 139 -11.33 6.91 -7.50
C ASN A 139 -12.30 6.45 -6.41
N ARG A 140 -12.17 7.04 -5.25
CA ARG A 140 -13.11 6.82 -4.16
C ARG A 140 -14.38 7.63 -4.42
N ILE A 141 -15.51 6.94 -4.56
CA ILE A 141 -16.81 7.55 -4.82
C ILE A 141 -17.66 7.74 -3.55
N ALA A 142 -17.38 6.92 -2.51
CA ALA A 142 -17.99 7.04 -1.19
C ALA A 142 -17.06 6.45 -0.11
N PRO A 143 -17.31 6.66 1.19
CA PRO A 143 -16.62 5.90 2.24
C PRO A 143 -16.73 4.40 1.99
N GLY A 144 -15.59 3.69 1.99
CA GLY A 144 -15.50 2.25 1.73
C GLY A 144 -15.73 1.81 0.28
N VAL A 145 -16.04 2.74 -0.66
CA VAL A 145 -16.40 2.39 -2.04
C VAL A 145 -15.45 3.04 -3.03
N ILE A 146 -14.81 2.21 -3.85
CA ILE A 146 -13.88 2.64 -4.89
C ILE A 146 -14.38 2.16 -6.25
N GLN A 147 -14.52 3.11 -7.16
CA GLN A 147 -14.78 2.86 -8.58
C GLN A 147 -13.44 2.63 -9.29
N LYS A 148 -13.29 1.46 -9.93
CA LYS A 148 -12.14 1.15 -10.78
C LYS A 148 -12.59 1.15 -12.24
N HIS A 149 -11.84 1.83 -13.09
CA HIS A 149 -12.09 1.92 -14.52
C HIS A 149 -11.07 1.04 -15.29
N GLY A 150 -11.57 0.16 -16.12
CA GLY A 150 -10.76 -0.76 -16.91
C GLY A 150 -10.06 -1.85 -16.09
N ALA A 151 -9.33 -2.72 -16.78
CA ALA A 151 -8.70 -3.90 -16.18
C ALA A 151 -7.32 -3.64 -15.57
N ILE A 152 -6.64 -2.56 -15.97
CA ILE A 152 -5.24 -2.33 -15.64
C ILE A 152 -5.07 -2.07 -14.14
N CYS A 153 -4.17 -2.82 -13.52
CA CYS A 153 -3.59 -2.55 -12.22
C CYS A 153 -2.14 -3.04 -12.27
N ARG A 154 -1.20 -2.12 -12.54
CA ARG A 154 0.21 -2.45 -12.71
C ARG A 154 1.07 -1.60 -11.78
N ILE A 155 1.96 -2.24 -11.03
CA ILE A 155 2.93 -1.59 -10.17
C ILE A 155 4.33 -1.84 -10.73
N VAL A 156 5.05 -0.77 -11.02
CA VAL A 156 6.48 -0.80 -11.37
C VAL A 156 7.25 -0.27 -10.18
N TYR A 157 8.26 -1.00 -9.74
CA TYR A 157 9.11 -0.59 -8.62
C TYR A 157 10.52 -1.16 -8.77
N GLY A 158 11.49 -0.50 -8.14
CA GLY A 158 12.88 -0.94 -8.23
C GLY A 158 13.84 -0.01 -7.51
N LEU A 159 15.13 -0.31 -7.58
CA LEU A 159 16.18 0.48 -6.97
C LEU A 159 16.91 1.31 -8.03
N PRO A 160 17.31 2.57 -7.72
CA PRO A 160 17.77 3.53 -8.74
C PRO A 160 19.02 3.12 -9.52
N SER A 161 19.80 2.16 -9.04
CA SER A 161 21.11 1.89 -9.61
C SER A 161 21.32 0.49 -10.18
N HIS A 162 20.62 -0.52 -9.72
CA HIS A 162 20.72 -1.90 -10.23
C HIS A 162 19.56 -2.76 -9.69
N LYS A 163 19.17 -3.78 -10.44
CA LYS A 163 18.33 -4.86 -9.92
C LYS A 163 19.12 -5.58 -8.82
N ILE A 164 18.86 -5.22 -7.57
CA ILE A 164 19.44 -5.90 -6.42
C ILE A 164 18.59 -7.13 -6.15
N ASP A 165 19.24 -8.26 -5.98
CA ASP A 165 18.62 -9.50 -5.55
C ASP A 165 18.22 -9.37 -4.07
N HIS A 166 17.01 -8.82 -3.82
CA HIS A 166 16.49 -8.58 -2.50
C HIS A 166 15.30 -9.51 -2.22
N PRO A 167 15.42 -10.45 -1.28
CA PRO A 167 14.39 -11.49 -1.05
C PRO A 167 12.98 -10.94 -0.81
N VAL A 168 12.87 -9.83 -0.09
CA VAL A 168 11.57 -9.18 0.17
C VAL A 168 10.97 -8.64 -1.13
N LEU A 169 11.75 -7.97 -1.98
CA LEU A 169 11.25 -7.41 -3.25
C LEU A 169 10.83 -8.50 -4.25
N GLN A 170 11.52 -9.64 -4.26
CA GLN A 170 11.11 -10.81 -5.05
C GLN A 170 9.83 -11.43 -4.54
N GLN A 171 9.66 -11.51 -3.20
CA GLN A 171 8.42 -11.99 -2.63
C GLN A 171 7.25 -11.04 -2.90
N VAL A 172 7.49 -9.72 -2.87
CA VAL A 172 6.49 -8.71 -3.30
C VAL A 172 6.03 -8.95 -4.73
N GLU A 173 6.96 -9.24 -5.66
CA GLU A 173 6.60 -9.56 -7.04
C GLU A 173 5.67 -10.78 -7.12
N THR A 174 5.99 -11.82 -6.36
CA THR A 174 5.18 -13.03 -6.29
C THR A 174 3.80 -12.76 -5.71
N ASP A 175 3.72 -12.02 -4.60
CA ASP A 175 2.47 -11.74 -3.90
C ASP A 175 1.55 -10.82 -4.74
N LEU A 176 2.13 -9.84 -5.45
CA LEU A 176 1.38 -8.99 -6.37
C LEU A 176 0.79 -9.81 -7.53
N LYS A 177 1.56 -10.72 -8.13
CA LYS A 177 1.07 -11.64 -9.17
C LYS A 177 -0.09 -12.50 -8.65
N ASN A 178 0.05 -13.07 -7.47
CA ASN A 178 -1.00 -13.87 -6.84
C ASN A 178 -2.26 -13.06 -6.53
N ALA A 179 -2.11 -11.77 -6.28
CA ALA A 179 -3.21 -10.84 -6.05
C ALA A 179 -3.88 -10.33 -7.36
N GLY A 180 -3.38 -10.74 -8.54
CA GLY A 180 -3.88 -10.25 -9.83
C GLY A 180 -3.44 -8.83 -10.17
N ILE A 181 -2.38 -8.35 -9.53
CA ILE A 181 -1.72 -7.08 -9.85
C ILE A 181 -0.51 -7.41 -10.73
N ASP A 182 -0.34 -6.70 -11.85
CA ASP A 182 0.79 -6.88 -12.75
C ASP A 182 2.03 -6.16 -12.19
N PRO A 183 3.04 -6.87 -11.66
CA PRO A 183 4.24 -6.24 -11.14
C PRO A 183 5.33 -6.15 -12.20
N ALA A 184 6.14 -5.10 -12.13
CA ALA A 184 7.41 -5.03 -12.83
C ALA A 184 8.49 -4.56 -11.83
N TYR A 185 9.35 -5.48 -11.47
CA TYR A 185 10.54 -5.20 -10.64
C TYR A 185 11.75 -4.97 -11.54
N SER A 186 12.40 -3.81 -11.45
CA SER A 186 13.52 -3.38 -12.29
C SER A 186 14.75 -2.99 -11.48
#